data_06a04c4ef7eafea493b6d6a250977b5e
#
_entry.id   06a04c4ef7eafea493b6d6a250977b5e
#
_cell.length_a   1.000
_cell.length_b   1.000
_cell.length_c   1.000
_cell.angle_alpha   90.00
_cell.angle_beta   90.00
_cell.angle_gamma   90.00
#
_symmetry.space_group_name_H-M   'P 1'
#
loop_
_entity.id
_entity.type
_entity.pdbx_description
1 polymer ?
#
loop_
_entity_poly.entity_id
_entity_poly.type
_entity_poly.pdbx_seq_one_letter_code
_entity_poly.pdbx_strand_id
1 'polypeptide(L)'
;QVTGEVFLGLGIGCAQCHDHKFDPLLQKDYYALQSFLSGVWWPENRKLGSSGDLMKLKIWENQTQELRAKIKKIEAAAHADKKAFLVGQFPEDVKAMYHKPASQRTPHEEQLAQLVERQVVAQTRKQNIEKLLEKKPEKLAEYKKLKKNLEAFASKKPQLPNAFITTDVGPRAARTFLPSTSDKTEVEPAFLSLLGQPAPKIKAMTKTSGRRSALAKWIANKDNPLSTRVIVNRIWQHHFGKGIVPTPNDFGTLGEPPSHPELLDWLTMRFVENGWRMKPLHKLIMTSATYRQ
;
A
#
# COMPACT_ATOMS: atom_id res chain seq x y z
N GLN A 1 6.02 -6.73 -9.61
CA GLN A 1 7.42 -7.13 -9.78
C GLN A 1 8.09 -7.28 -8.42
N VAL A 2 8.31 -6.22 -7.64
CA VAL A 2 9.02 -6.25 -6.33
C VAL A 2 8.51 -7.37 -5.38
N THR A 3 7.21 -7.62 -5.33
CA THR A 3 6.65 -8.70 -4.49
C THR A 3 7.18 -10.08 -4.91
N GLY A 4 7.31 -10.34 -6.21
CA GLY A 4 7.88 -11.59 -6.74
C GLY A 4 9.35 -11.74 -6.36
N GLU A 5 10.16 -10.76 -6.67
CA GLU A 5 11.61 -10.78 -6.39
C GLU A 5 11.91 -10.84 -4.89
N VAL A 6 11.22 -10.01 -4.08
CA VAL A 6 11.53 -9.89 -2.65
C VAL A 6 11.01 -11.07 -1.84
N PHE A 7 9.84 -11.58 -2.13
CA PHE A 7 9.22 -12.62 -1.31
C PHE A 7 9.26 -14.02 -1.95
N LEU A 8 9.28 -14.10 -3.28
CA LEU A 8 9.20 -15.38 -3.97
C LEU A 8 10.53 -15.76 -4.66
N GLY A 9 11.48 -14.82 -4.76
CA GLY A 9 12.73 -15.04 -5.47
C GLY A 9 12.52 -15.33 -6.97
N LEU A 10 11.51 -14.71 -7.59
CA LEU A 10 11.15 -14.93 -8.99
C LEU A 10 11.09 -13.62 -9.76
N GLY A 11 11.72 -13.58 -10.91
CA GLY A 11 11.75 -12.45 -11.83
C GLY A 11 10.43 -12.26 -12.60
N ILE A 12 9.30 -12.21 -11.92
CA ILE A 12 7.96 -12.15 -12.54
C ILE A 12 7.73 -10.93 -13.45
N GLY A 13 8.63 -9.95 -13.44
CA GLY A 13 8.50 -8.71 -14.22
C GLY A 13 8.45 -8.96 -15.74
N CYS A 14 9.14 -9.95 -16.26
CA CYS A 14 9.09 -10.31 -17.67
C CYS A 14 7.70 -10.77 -18.11
N ALA A 15 6.95 -11.39 -17.19
CA ALA A 15 5.58 -11.85 -17.44
C ALA A 15 4.54 -10.69 -17.53
N GLN A 16 4.95 -9.44 -17.43
CA GLN A 16 4.07 -8.30 -17.66
C GLN A 16 3.60 -8.19 -19.11
N CYS A 17 4.47 -8.50 -20.09
CA CYS A 17 4.18 -8.30 -21.51
C CYS A 17 3.85 -9.61 -22.26
N HIS A 18 4.39 -10.75 -21.83
CA HIS A 18 4.22 -12.06 -22.45
C HIS A 18 4.52 -13.14 -21.39
N ASP A 19 4.24 -14.40 -21.67
CA ASP A 19 4.64 -15.50 -20.79
C ASP A 19 6.16 -15.48 -20.60
N HIS A 20 6.63 -15.77 -19.37
CA HIS A 20 8.06 -15.72 -19.06
C HIS A 20 8.86 -16.67 -19.95
N LYS A 21 9.98 -16.20 -20.51
CA LYS A 21 10.74 -16.95 -21.52
C LYS A 21 11.34 -18.24 -20.98
N PHE A 22 11.79 -18.25 -19.73
CA PHE A 22 12.58 -19.34 -19.15
C PHE A 22 11.83 -20.08 -18.05
N ASP A 23 11.11 -19.34 -17.20
CA ASP A 23 10.36 -19.90 -16.08
C ASP A 23 8.92 -20.21 -16.50
N PRO A 24 8.25 -21.20 -15.90
CA PRO A 24 6.86 -21.53 -16.18
C PRO A 24 5.88 -20.51 -15.52
N LEU A 25 6.10 -19.23 -15.78
CA LEU A 25 5.32 -18.10 -15.30
C LEU A 25 4.53 -17.52 -16.47
N LEU A 26 3.21 -17.54 -16.37
CA LEU A 26 2.34 -17.01 -17.40
C LEU A 26 2.13 -15.49 -17.21
N GLN A 27 1.84 -14.78 -18.28
CA GLN A 27 1.39 -13.40 -18.20
C GLN A 27 0.18 -13.27 -17.25
N LYS A 28 -0.72 -14.23 -17.30
CA LYS A 28 -1.87 -14.31 -16.39
C LYS A 28 -1.46 -14.36 -14.92
N ASP A 29 -0.36 -15.03 -14.57
CA ASP A 29 0.15 -15.09 -13.18
C ASP A 29 0.58 -13.72 -12.67
N TYR A 30 1.27 -12.94 -13.53
CA TYR A 30 1.63 -11.57 -13.20
C TYR A 30 0.41 -10.71 -12.85
N TYR A 31 -0.61 -10.73 -13.72
CA TYR A 31 -1.82 -9.93 -13.51
C TYR A 31 -2.70 -10.48 -12.38
N ALA A 32 -2.70 -11.77 -12.14
CA ALA A 32 -3.37 -12.38 -11.00
C ALA A 32 -2.76 -11.93 -9.66
N LEU A 33 -1.42 -11.89 -9.57
CA LEU A 33 -0.74 -11.30 -8.40
C LEU A 33 -0.97 -9.79 -8.29
N GLN A 34 -0.94 -9.05 -9.41
CA GLN A 34 -1.24 -7.62 -9.43
C GLN A 34 -2.65 -7.33 -8.92
N SER A 35 -3.63 -8.19 -9.24
CA SER A 35 -5.03 -7.98 -8.85
C SER A 35 -5.27 -8.02 -7.34
N PHE A 36 -4.39 -8.64 -6.54
CA PHE A 36 -4.42 -8.52 -5.09
C PHE A 36 -4.17 -7.08 -4.61
N LEU A 37 -3.48 -6.28 -5.40
CA LEU A 37 -3.06 -4.91 -5.09
C LEU A 37 -3.91 -3.85 -5.78
N SER A 38 -4.89 -4.22 -6.62
CA SER A 38 -5.65 -3.30 -7.47
C SER A 38 -6.55 -2.33 -6.70
N GLY A 39 -6.80 -2.56 -5.41
CA GLY A 39 -7.56 -1.65 -4.54
C GLY A 39 -6.71 -0.75 -3.65
N VAL A 40 -5.39 -0.74 -3.82
CA VAL A 40 -4.45 -0.06 -2.91
C VAL A 40 -4.62 1.46 -2.93
N TRP A 41 -4.59 2.04 -1.73
CA TRP A 41 -4.57 3.47 -1.48
C TRP A 41 -3.58 3.83 -0.37
N TRP A 42 -2.98 5.03 -0.43
CA TRP A 42 -1.93 5.49 0.49
C TRP A 42 -2.33 6.79 1.23
N PRO A 43 -3.09 6.74 2.32
CA PRO A 43 -3.32 7.91 3.16
C PRO A 43 -2.05 8.29 3.96
N GLU A 44 -1.74 9.60 3.98
CA GLU A 44 -0.54 10.14 4.64
C GLU A 44 -0.82 10.76 6.01
N ASN A 45 -2.06 10.74 6.46
CA ASN A 45 -2.52 11.50 7.60
C ASN A 45 -3.08 10.64 8.74
N ARG A 46 -2.78 9.35 8.74
CA ARG A 46 -3.23 8.46 9.81
C ARG A 46 -2.53 8.82 11.11
N LYS A 47 -3.29 9.22 12.12
CA LYS A 47 -2.74 9.51 13.44
C LYS A 47 -2.31 8.23 14.14
N LEU A 48 -1.10 8.26 14.72
CA LEU A 48 -0.57 7.20 15.57
C LEU A 48 -0.59 7.66 17.03
N GLY A 49 -1.02 6.77 17.92
CA GLY A 49 -1.08 7.04 19.35
C GLY A 49 -1.64 5.85 20.10
N SER A 50 -1.58 5.91 21.43
CA SER A 50 -2.27 4.96 22.28
C SER A 50 -3.79 5.05 22.09
N SER A 51 -4.54 4.03 22.47
CA SER A 51 -6.00 4.06 22.45
C SER A 51 -6.57 5.27 23.21
N GLY A 52 -5.92 5.63 24.34
CA GLY A 52 -6.29 6.80 25.13
C GLY A 52 -6.07 8.13 24.39
N ASP A 53 -4.95 8.29 23.69
CA ASP A 53 -4.64 9.49 22.94
C ASP A 53 -5.53 9.65 21.70
N LEU A 54 -5.81 8.55 21.02
CA LEU A 54 -6.76 8.53 19.90
C LEU A 54 -8.18 8.87 20.38
N MET A 55 -8.57 8.44 21.58
CA MET A 55 -9.84 8.81 22.19
C MET A 55 -9.89 10.31 22.52
N LYS A 56 -8.84 10.89 23.12
CA LYS A 56 -8.73 12.34 23.35
C LYS A 56 -8.85 13.13 22.04
N LEU A 57 -8.17 12.65 20.97
CA LEU A 57 -8.30 13.27 19.66
C LEU A 57 -9.75 13.25 19.17
N LYS A 58 -10.46 12.15 19.29
CA LYS A 58 -11.84 12.00 18.88
C LYS A 58 -12.77 12.94 19.68
N ILE A 59 -12.55 13.07 20.97
CA ILE A 59 -13.29 14.01 21.83
C ILE A 59 -13.06 15.45 21.34
N TRP A 60 -11.80 15.83 21.10
CA TRP A 60 -11.48 17.16 20.56
C TRP A 60 -12.12 17.39 19.18
N GLU A 61 -12.09 16.39 18.31
CA GLU A 61 -12.72 16.45 16.99
C GLU A 61 -14.23 16.66 17.07
N ASN A 62 -14.90 15.99 17.99
CA ASN A 62 -16.34 16.18 18.21
C ASN A 62 -16.67 17.56 18.76
N GLN A 63 -15.92 18.02 19.77
CA GLN A 63 -16.12 19.36 20.38
C GLN A 63 -15.88 20.51 19.41
N THR A 64 -15.01 20.32 18.41
CA THR A 64 -14.64 21.37 17.45
C THR A 64 -15.28 21.17 16.07
N GLN A 65 -16.15 20.18 15.90
CA GLN A 65 -16.70 19.79 14.61
C GLN A 65 -17.35 20.95 13.85
N GLU A 66 -18.22 21.70 14.50
CA GLU A 66 -18.94 22.82 13.88
C GLU A 66 -17.98 23.95 13.48
N LEU A 67 -17.06 24.34 14.39
CA LEU A 67 -16.06 25.36 14.10
C LEU A 67 -15.20 24.97 12.89
N ARG A 68 -14.70 23.75 12.87
CA ARG A 68 -13.90 23.23 11.76
C ARG A 68 -14.69 23.14 10.46
N ALA A 69 -15.98 22.80 10.51
CA ALA A 69 -16.83 22.76 9.33
C ALA A 69 -17.04 24.15 8.73
N LYS A 70 -17.29 25.18 9.57
CA LYS A 70 -17.42 26.59 9.12
C LYS A 70 -16.11 27.09 8.53
N ILE A 71 -14.97 26.86 9.19
CA ILE A 71 -13.64 27.23 8.69
C ILE A 71 -13.39 26.57 7.33
N LYS A 72 -13.60 25.26 7.23
CA LYS A 72 -13.41 24.51 5.98
C LYS A 72 -14.29 25.03 4.83
N LYS A 73 -15.52 25.48 5.12
CA LYS A 73 -16.41 26.07 4.11
C LYS A 73 -15.84 27.38 3.56
N ILE A 74 -15.30 28.23 4.42
CA ILE A 74 -14.66 29.50 4.00
C ILE A 74 -13.38 29.22 3.19
N GLU A 75 -12.53 28.31 3.67
CA GLU A 75 -11.30 27.90 2.98
C GLU A 75 -11.60 27.29 1.60
N ALA A 76 -12.61 26.43 1.50
CA ALA A 76 -13.04 25.83 0.24
C ALA A 76 -13.52 26.89 -0.77
N ALA A 77 -14.29 27.87 -0.32
CA ALA A 77 -14.74 28.98 -1.16
C ALA A 77 -13.59 29.91 -1.59
N ALA A 78 -12.58 30.11 -0.71
CA ALA A 78 -11.40 30.90 -1.05
C ALA A 78 -10.49 30.21 -2.06
N HIS A 79 -10.45 28.88 -2.05
CA HIS A 79 -9.63 28.07 -2.99
C HIS A 79 -10.36 27.69 -4.27
N ALA A 80 -11.65 28.01 -4.44
CA ALA A 80 -12.50 27.50 -5.52
C ALA A 80 -11.90 27.73 -6.92
N ASP A 81 -11.48 28.96 -7.21
CA ASP A 81 -10.93 29.34 -8.52
C ASP A 81 -9.62 28.60 -8.81
N LYS A 82 -8.73 28.54 -7.81
CA LYS A 82 -7.46 27.80 -7.96
C LYS A 82 -7.69 26.31 -8.13
N LYS A 83 -8.64 25.76 -7.38
CA LYS A 83 -9.03 24.35 -7.49
C LYS A 83 -9.61 24.05 -8.87
N ALA A 84 -10.50 24.88 -9.39
CA ALA A 84 -11.06 24.75 -10.73
C ALA A 84 -9.98 24.80 -11.81
N PHE A 85 -9.06 25.76 -11.71
CA PHE A 85 -7.92 25.87 -12.61
C PHE A 85 -7.06 24.60 -12.59
N LEU A 86 -6.69 24.09 -11.40
CA LEU A 86 -5.86 22.89 -11.27
C LEU A 86 -6.56 21.65 -11.82
N VAL A 87 -7.84 21.47 -11.52
CA VAL A 87 -8.64 20.35 -12.05
C VAL A 87 -8.76 20.46 -13.57
N GLY A 88 -8.87 21.67 -14.12
CA GLY A 88 -8.92 21.93 -15.56
C GLY A 88 -7.66 21.49 -16.33
N GLN A 89 -6.51 21.28 -15.65
CA GLN A 89 -5.29 20.79 -16.28
C GLN A 89 -5.26 19.27 -16.53
N PHE A 90 -6.20 18.53 -15.97
CA PHE A 90 -6.28 17.08 -16.20
C PHE A 90 -7.01 16.75 -17.51
N PRO A 91 -6.76 15.55 -18.11
CA PRO A 91 -7.53 15.04 -19.24
C PRO A 91 -9.04 14.99 -18.97
N GLU A 92 -9.86 15.06 -20.02
CA GLU A 92 -11.32 15.14 -19.91
C GLU A 92 -11.95 13.93 -19.18
N ASP A 93 -11.45 12.72 -19.46
CA ASP A 93 -11.88 11.49 -18.82
C ASP A 93 -11.60 11.50 -17.30
N VAL A 94 -10.44 12.03 -16.89
CA VAL A 94 -10.05 12.18 -15.47
C VAL A 94 -10.92 13.26 -14.79
N LYS A 95 -11.21 14.37 -15.48
CA LYS A 95 -12.13 15.41 -14.97
C LYS A 95 -13.54 14.86 -14.77
N ALA A 96 -14.04 14.09 -15.72
CA ALA A 96 -15.35 13.44 -15.63
C ALA A 96 -15.42 12.50 -14.41
N MET A 97 -14.38 11.67 -14.20
CA MET A 97 -14.28 10.79 -13.02
C MET A 97 -14.22 11.57 -11.71
N TYR A 98 -13.46 12.68 -11.68
CA TYR A 98 -13.31 13.51 -10.49
C TYR A 98 -14.62 14.18 -10.09
N HIS A 99 -15.41 14.67 -11.06
CA HIS A 99 -16.72 15.33 -10.80
C HIS A 99 -17.86 14.33 -10.54
N LYS A 100 -17.69 13.07 -10.88
CA LYS A 100 -18.67 12.02 -10.62
C LYS A 100 -18.92 11.87 -9.11
N PRO A 101 -20.16 11.76 -8.64
CA PRO A 101 -20.47 11.52 -7.23
C PRO A 101 -19.75 10.27 -6.70
N ALA A 102 -19.15 10.35 -5.50
CA ALA A 102 -18.35 9.24 -4.93
C ALA A 102 -19.14 7.91 -4.85
N SER A 103 -20.47 7.98 -4.58
CA SER A 103 -21.34 6.80 -4.55
C SER A 103 -21.50 6.09 -5.90
N GLN A 104 -21.22 6.78 -7.00
CA GLN A 104 -21.35 6.27 -8.36
C GLN A 104 -20.01 5.88 -9.01
N ARG A 105 -18.90 6.17 -8.32
CA ARG A 105 -17.55 5.83 -8.81
C ARG A 105 -17.29 4.33 -8.72
N THR A 106 -16.66 3.80 -9.74
CA THR A 106 -15.99 2.50 -9.65
C THR A 106 -14.76 2.60 -8.73
N PRO A 107 -14.20 1.49 -8.22
CA PRO A 107 -13.00 1.52 -7.41
C PRO A 107 -11.80 2.20 -8.11
N HIS A 108 -11.65 2.03 -9.43
CA HIS A 108 -10.61 2.69 -10.22
C HIS A 108 -10.84 4.20 -10.31
N GLU A 109 -12.05 4.64 -10.62
CA GLU A 109 -12.42 6.06 -10.66
C GLU A 109 -12.23 6.73 -9.30
N GLU A 110 -12.50 6.02 -8.20
CA GLU A 110 -12.26 6.53 -6.84
C GLU A 110 -10.76 6.70 -6.56
N GLN A 111 -9.91 5.74 -6.98
CA GLN A 111 -8.45 5.88 -6.86
C GLN A 111 -7.95 7.12 -7.63
N LEU A 112 -8.37 7.30 -8.87
CA LEU A 112 -7.99 8.46 -9.69
C LEU A 112 -8.51 9.77 -9.09
N ALA A 113 -9.75 9.83 -8.64
CA ALA A 113 -10.33 11.02 -8.00
C ALA A 113 -9.57 11.42 -6.73
N GLN A 114 -9.15 10.45 -5.92
CA GLN A 114 -8.33 10.68 -4.73
C GLN A 114 -6.91 11.17 -5.09
N LEU A 115 -6.30 10.68 -6.16
CA LEU A 115 -5.01 11.16 -6.64
C LEU A 115 -5.10 12.62 -7.12
N VAL A 116 -6.14 12.97 -7.89
CA VAL A 116 -6.42 14.35 -8.31
C VAL A 116 -6.61 15.24 -7.09
N GLU A 117 -7.47 14.85 -6.14
CA GLU A 117 -7.71 15.64 -4.92
C GLU A 117 -6.42 15.85 -4.11
N ARG A 118 -5.58 14.83 -3.99
CA ARG A 118 -4.27 14.93 -3.32
C ARG A 118 -3.37 15.97 -3.98
N GLN A 119 -3.26 16.00 -5.30
CA GLN A 119 -2.47 16.98 -6.03
C GLN A 119 -3.04 18.39 -5.86
N VAL A 120 -4.35 18.55 -6.00
CA VAL A 120 -5.04 19.82 -5.83
C VAL A 120 -4.85 20.37 -4.40
N VAL A 121 -5.04 19.54 -3.38
CA VAL A 121 -4.85 19.91 -1.98
C VAL A 121 -3.40 20.29 -1.69
N ALA A 122 -2.41 19.59 -2.24
CA ALA A 122 -1.00 19.92 -2.05
C ALA A 122 -0.66 21.32 -2.59
N GLN A 123 -1.29 21.73 -3.70
CA GLN A 123 -1.10 23.03 -4.31
C GLN A 123 -1.88 24.17 -3.61
N THR A 124 -3.13 23.90 -3.22
CA THR A 124 -3.98 24.89 -2.56
C THR A 124 -3.51 25.19 -1.13
N ARG A 125 -2.97 24.22 -0.39
CA ARG A 125 -2.40 24.43 0.96
C ARG A 125 -1.27 25.46 1.03
N LYS A 126 -0.59 25.72 -0.08
CA LYS A 126 0.48 26.73 -0.16
C LYS A 126 -0.04 28.17 -0.21
N GLN A 127 -1.33 28.36 -0.43
CA GLN A 127 -1.94 29.69 -0.52
C GLN A 127 -2.27 30.24 0.87
N ASN A 128 -2.01 31.52 1.08
CA ASN A 128 -2.41 32.21 2.31
C ASN A 128 -3.89 32.60 2.20
N ILE A 129 -4.74 31.96 3.04
CA ILE A 129 -6.18 32.19 3.06
C ILE A 129 -6.52 33.65 3.39
N GLU A 130 -5.81 34.29 4.31
CA GLU A 130 -6.09 35.66 4.70
C GLU A 130 -5.88 36.64 3.52
N LYS A 131 -4.80 36.43 2.73
CA LYS A 131 -4.58 37.19 1.49
C LYS A 131 -5.70 36.95 0.47
N LEU A 132 -6.17 35.72 0.32
CA LEU A 132 -7.28 35.43 -0.60
C LEU A 132 -8.60 36.10 -0.16
N LEU A 133 -8.77 36.36 1.13
CA LEU A 133 -9.96 36.99 1.70
C LEU A 133 -9.86 38.50 1.87
N GLU A 134 -8.70 39.13 1.56
CA GLU A 134 -8.53 40.62 1.67
C GLU A 134 -9.62 41.41 0.95
N LYS A 135 -10.05 40.92 -0.22
CA LYS A 135 -11.13 41.54 -1.00
C LYS A 135 -12.54 41.26 -0.46
N LYS A 136 -12.68 40.51 0.64
CA LYS A 136 -13.94 40.10 1.27
C LYS A 136 -13.86 40.33 2.79
N PRO A 137 -13.84 41.58 3.26
CA PRO A 137 -13.52 41.91 4.67
C PRO A 137 -14.44 41.22 5.69
N GLU A 138 -15.72 41.09 5.40
CA GLU A 138 -16.65 40.36 6.28
C GLU A 138 -16.26 38.87 6.46
N LYS A 139 -15.89 38.21 5.36
CA LYS A 139 -15.43 36.81 5.40
C LYS A 139 -14.08 36.64 6.11
N LEU A 140 -13.20 37.62 5.95
CA LEU A 140 -11.91 37.64 6.66
C LEU A 140 -12.13 37.79 8.16
N ALA A 141 -13.01 38.68 8.57
CA ALA A 141 -13.36 38.88 9.99
C ALA A 141 -14.02 37.62 10.60
N GLU A 142 -14.96 37.00 9.88
CA GLU A 142 -15.59 35.73 10.27
C GLU A 142 -14.52 34.62 10.42
N TYR A 143 -13.63 34.48 9.45
CA TYR A 143 -12.56 33.49 9.46
C TYR A 143 -11.62 33.65 10.65
N LYS A 144 -11.17 34.88 10.92
CA LYS A 144 -10.31 35.20 12.08
C LYS A 144 -11.00 34.88 13.40
N LYS A 145 -12.27 35.23 13.54
CA LYS A 145 -13.08 34.91 14.72
C LYS A 145 -13.19 33.40 14.96
N LEU A 146 -13.51 32.66 13.91
CA LEU A 146 -13.61 31.18 13.99
C LEU A 146 -12.26 30.53 14.34
N LYS A 147 -11.15 31.03 13.78
CA LYS A 147 -9.80 30.58 14.12
C LYS A 147 -9.46 30.81 15.58
N LYS A 148 -9.70 32.02 16.08
CA LYS A 148 -9.50 32.37 17.49
C LYS A 148 -10.33 31.47 18.42
N ASN A 149 -11.59 31.20 18.07
CA ASN A 149 -12.44 30.30 18.84
C ASN A 149 -11.89 28.85 18.82
N LEU A 150 -11.32 28.39 17.69
CA LEU A 150 -10.70 27.07 17.59
C LEU A 150 -9.41 26.98 18.41
N GLU A 151 -8.63 28.07 18.49
CA GLU A 151 -7.40 28.16 19.29
C GLU A 151 -7.66 27.97 20.80
N ALA A 152 -8.83 28.35 21.30
CA ALA A 152 -9.22 28.08 22.69
C ALA A 152 -9.26 26.58 23.02
N PHE A 153 -9.34 25.71 22.02
CA PHE A 153 -9.28 24.25 22.17
C PHE A 153 -7.90 23.68 21.89
N ALA A 154 -6.88 24.49 21.60
CA ALA A 154 -5.55 24.03 21.20
C ALA A 154 -4.88 23.16 22.26
N SER A 155 -4.99 23.53 23.55
CA SER A 155 -4.43 22.78 24.67
C SER A 155 -5.04 21.39 24.87
N LYS A 156 -6.28 21.19 24.42
CA LYS A 156 -6.99 19.91 24.49
C LYS A 156 -6.69 18.98 23.35
N LYS A 157 -6.01 19.47 22.29
CA LYS A 157 -5.68 18.68 21.10
C LYS A 157 -4.39 17.89 21.32
N PRO A 158 -4.42 16.56 21.35
CA PRO A 158 -3.20 15.78 21.48
C PRO A 158 -2.31 15.96 20.23
N GLN A 159 -1.02 16.12 20.45
CA GLN A 159 -0.01 16.19 19.39
C GLN A 159 0.38 14.75 19.02
N LEU A 160 -0.20 14.23 17.94
CA LEU A 160 0.05 12.87 17.47
C LEU A 160 0.78 12.88 16.13
N PRO A 161 1.81 12.05 15.96
CA PRO A 161 2.49 11.90 14.69
C PRO A 161 1.55 11.33 13.61
N ASN A 162 1.83 11.70 12.37
CA ASN A 162 1.17 11.10 11.21
C ASN A 162 1.96 9.88 10.74
N ALA A 163 1.25 8.84 10.31
CA ALA A 163 1.83 7.73 9.57
C ALA A 163 1.39 7.76 8.10
N PHE A 164 2.32 7.45 7.25
CA PHE A 164 2.04 6.99 5.89
C PHE A 164 1.64 5.52 5.98
N ILE A 165 0.44 5.19 5.56
CA ILE A 165 -0.05 3.81 5.59
C ILE A 165 -0.56 3.36 4.22
N THR A 166 -0.67 2.06 4.04
CA THR A 166 -1.33 1.45 2.88
C THR A 166 -2.67 0.86 3.31
N THR A 167 -3.73 1.22 2.60
CA THR A 167 -5.08 0.68 2.79
C THR A 167 -5.74 0.42 1.45
N ASP A 168 -7.01 0.06 1.44
CA ASP A 168 -7.82 -0.06 0.21
C ASP A 168 -8.76 1.14 0.07
N VAL A 169 -9.16 1.46 -1.16
CA VAL A 169 -10.18 2.49 -1.45
C VAL A 169 -11.56 2.11 -0.92
N GLY A 170 -11.79 0.83 -0.63
CA GLY A 170 -13.06 0.33 -0.10
C GLY A 170 -13.14 -1.20 -0.15
N PRO A 171 -14.35 -1.77 0.06
CA PRO A 171 -14.57 -3.22 0.05
C PRO A 171 -14.48 -3.84 -1.35
N ARG A 172 -14.57 -3.04 -2.41
CA ARG A 172 -14.39 -3.47 -3.80
C ARG A 172 -13.03 -3.00 -4.30
N ALA A 173 -12.35 -3.85 -5.05
CA ALA A 173 -11.10 -3.51 -5.73
C ALA A 173 -11.36 -3.22 -7.21
N ALA A 174 -10.45 -2.51 -7.86
CA ALA A 174 -10.49 -2.31 -9.30
C ALA A 174 -10.32 -3.66 -10.03
N ARG A 175 -10.98 -3.80 -11.18
CA ARG A 175 -10.83 -4.97 -12.06
C ARG A 175 -9.44 -4.93 -12.71
N THR A 176 -8.87 -6.08 -12.91
CA THR A 176 -7.56 -6.23 -13.59
C THR A 176 -7.79 -6.98 -14.90
N PHE A 177 -7.12 -6.57 -15.97
CA PHE A 177 -7.29 -7.12 -17.31
C PHE A 177 -5.95 -7.50 -17.91
N LEU A 178 -5.92 -8.51 -18.78
CA LEU A 178 -4.77 -8.81 -19.62
C LEU A 178 -4.66 -7.77 -20.73
N PRO A 179 -3.51 -7.11 -20.88
CA PRO A 179 -3.34 -6.08 -21.93
C PRO A 179 -3.18 -6.70 -23.34
N SER A 180 -2.79 -7.96 -23.43
CA SER A 180 -2.51 -8.68 -24.68
C SER A 180 -3.77 -9.20 -25.37
N THR A 181 -4.94 -9.13 -24.74
CA THR A 181 -6.18 -9.65 -25.30
C THR A 181 -7.06 -8.51 -25.81
N SER A 182 -7.55 -8.62 -27.06
CA SER A 182 -8.44 -7.63 -27.68
C SER A 182 -9.78 -7.48 -26.96
N ASP A 183 -10.23 -8.54 -26.32
CA ASP A 183 -11.48 -8.67 -25.59
C ASP A 183 -11.37 -8.30 -24.09
N LYS A 184 -10.23 -7.76 -23.67
CA LYS A 184 -9.98 -7.35 -22.29
C LYS A 184 -10.33 -8.44 -21.27
N THR A 185 -9.72 -9.61 -21.41
CA THR A 185 -9.92 -10.73 -20.48
C THR A 185 -9.64 -10.29 -19.04
N GLU A 186 -10.65 -10.40 -18.18
CA GLU A 186 -10.54 -10.08 -16.76
C GLU A 186 -9.77 -11.16 -16.02
N VAL A 187 -8.90 -10.72 -15.10
CA VAL A 187 -8.08 -11.60 -14.27
C VAL A 187 -8.40 -11.39 -12.80
N GLU A 188 -8.91 -12.43 -12.17
CA GLU A 188 -9.13 -12.45 -10.72
C GLU A 188 -7.87 -12.78 -9.95
N PRO A 189 -7.79 -12.41 -8.64
CA PRO A 189 -6.65 -12.77 -7.80
C PRO A 189 -6.43 -14.28 -7.77
N ALA A 190 -5.23 -14.70 -8.12
CA ALA A 190 -4.79 -16.09 -8.01
C ALA A 190 -3.31 -16.15 -7.63
N PHE A 191 -2.90 -17.28 -7.06
CA PHE A 191 -1.50 -17.60 -6.82
C PHE A 191 -0.84 -18.08 -8.12
N LEU A 192 0.47 -18.26 -8.10
CA LEU A 192 1.21 -18.71 -9.28
C LEU A 192 0.70 -20.07 -9.75
N SER A 193 0.35 -20.18 -11.03
CA SER A 193 -0.23 -21.38 -11.63
C SER A 193 0.72 -22.60 -11.53
N LEU A 194 2.02 -22.35 -11.61
CA LEU A 194 3.06 -23.37 -11.45
C LEU A 194 2.99 -24.15 -10.12
N LEU A 195 2.41 -23.54 -9.07
CA LEU A 195 2.32 -24.18 -7.76
C LEU A 195 1.06 -25.05 -7.60
N GLY A 196 0.13 -25.05 -8.56
CA GLY A 196 -1.08 -25.86 -8.52
C GLY A 196 -1.98 -25.63 -7.30
N GLN A 197 -1.87 -24.45 -6.68
CA GLN A 197 -2.59 -24.15 -5.44
C GLN A 197 -4.03 -23.73 -5.70
N PRO A 198 -4.97 -23.98 -4.74
CA PRO A 198 -6.34 -23.57 -4.88
C PRO A 198 -6.50 -22.05 -4.90
N ALA A 199 -7.62 -21.57 -5.44
CA ALA A 199 -7.95 -20.17 -5.48
C ALA A 199 -7.92 -19.53 -4.08
N PRO A 200 -7.50 -18.26 -3.97
CA PRO A 200 -7.38 -17.58 -2.68
C PRO A 200 -8.73 -17.37 -2.01
N LYS A 201 -8.82 -17.67 -0.71
CA LYS A 201 -10.00 -17.36 0.10
C LYS A 201 -9.97 -15.89 0.50
N ILE A 202 -10.65 -15.03 -0.26
CA ILE A 202 -10.70 -13.58 -0.04
C ILE A 202 -11.99 -13.24 0.69
N LYS A 203 -11.88 -12.56 1.85
CA LYS A 203 -13.02 -12.06 2.61
C LYS A 203 -12.97 -10.54 2.65
N ALA A 204 -13.87 -9.90 1.91
CA ALA A 204 -14.05 -8.45 2.00
C ALA A 204 -14.58 -8.05 3.38
N MET A 205 -14.15 -6.88 3.84
CA MET A 205 -14.63 -6.24 5.07
C MET A 205 -15.18 -4.85 4.74
N THR A 206 -15.78 -4.17 5.71
CA THR A 206 -16.45 -2.87 5.49
C THR A 206 -15.58 -1.82 4.77
N LYS A 207 -14.28 -1.82 5.01
CA LYS A 207 -13.34 -0.79 4.50
C LYS A 207 -12.21 -1.36 3.64
N THR A 208 -12.17 -2.65 3.37
CA THR A 208 -11.11 -3.29 2.60
C THR A 208 -11.63 -4.47 1.81
N SER A 209 -11.07 -4.67 0.63
CA SER A 209 -11.36 -5.81 -0.23
C SER A 209 -10.90 -7.15 0.33
N GLY A 210 -9.99 -7.16 1.31
CA GLY A 210 -9.36 -8.37 1.85
C GLY A 210 -8.30 -9.01 0.97
N ARG A 211 -8.12 -8.54 -0.27
CA ARG A 211 -7.19 -9.09 -1.27
C ARG A 211 -5.74 -9.10 -0.75
N ARG A 212 -5.24 -7.97 -0.25
CA ARG A 212 -3.86 -7.88 0.30
C ARG A 212 -3.63 -8.79 1.50
N SER A 213 -4.65 -8.95 2.36
CA SER A 213 -4.56 -9.87 3.50
C SER A 213 -4.48 -11.32 3.06
N ALA A 214 -5.18 -11.70 1.97
CA ALA A 214 -5.08 -13.03 1.39
C ALA A 214 -3.68 -13.29 0.81
N LEU A 215 -3.13 -12.32 0.06
CA LEU A 215 -1.75 -12.40 -0.45
C LEU A 215 -0.73 -12.51 0.69
N ALA A 216 -0.84 -11.69 1.72
CA ALA A 216 0.08 -11.72 2.86
C ALA A 216 0.03 -13.05 3.60
N LYS A 217 -1.16 -13.62 3.80
CA LYS A 217 -1.32 -14.95 4.42
C LYS A 217 -0.70 -16.05 3.58
N TRP A 218 -0.78 -15.95 2.26
CA TRP A 218 -0.16 -16.91 1.36
C TRP A 218 1.37 -16.81 1.39
N ILE A 219 1.93 -15.59 1.32
CA ILE A 219 3.38 -15.37 1.42
C ILE A 219 3.91 -15.89 2.77
N ALA A 220 3.20 -15.64 3.87
CA ALA A 220 3.60 -16.08 5.20
C ALA A 220 3.09 -17.48 5.57
N ASN A 221 2.65 -18.28 4.59
CA ASN A 221 2.25 -19.64 4.85
C ASN A 221 3.48 -20.55 4.97
N LYS A 222 3.49 -21.42 6.01
CA LYS A 222 4.54 -22.41 6.22
C LYS A 222 4.69 -23.39 5.03
N ASP A 223 3.60 -23.62 4.30
CA ASP A 223 3.55 -24.52 3.15
C ASP A 223 3.87 -23.80 1.82
N ASN A 224 4.24 -22.50 1.86
CA ASN A 224 4.72 -21.79 0.68
C ASN A 224 6.17 -22.21 0.41
N PRO A 225 6.47 -22.89 -0.71
CA PRO A 225 7.78 -23.46 -0.95
C PRO A 225 8.84 -22.40 -1.29
N LEU A 226 8.45 -21.17 -1.61
CA LEU A 226 9.34 -20.11 -2.08
C LEU A 226 9.72 -19.14 -0.95
N SER A 227 8.74 -18.51 -0.33
CA SER A 227 8.95 -17.35 0.53
C SER A 227 9.85 -17.63 1.74
N THR A 228 9.72 -18.80 2.36
CA THR A 228 10.55 -19.21 3.49
C THR A 228 12.00 -19.42 3.11
N ARG A 229 12.26 -20.07 1.95
CA ARG A 229 13.62 -20.26 1.45
C ARG A 229 14.30 -18.94 1.08
N VAL A 230 13.56 -18.03 0.45
CA VAL A 230 14.09 -16.73 0.05
C VAL A 230 14.53 -15.89 1.25
N ILE A 231 13.72 -15.79 2.30
CA ILE A 231 14.09 -15.01 3.50
C ILE A 231 15.25 -15.64 4.25
N VAL A 232 15.29 -16.97 4.39
CA VAL A 232 16.38 -17.68 5.05
C VAL A 232 17.69 -17.53 4.27
N ASN A 233 17.64 -17.64 2.95
CA ASN A 233 18.81 -17.41 2.09
C ASN A 233 19.37 -15.99 2.23
N ARG A 234 18.52 -14.98 2.32
CA ARG A 234 18.96 -13.60 2.55
C ARG A 234 19.55 -13.38 3.93
N ILE A 235 18.99 -14.00 4.98
CA ILE A 235 19.57 -13.96 6.31
C ILE A 235 20.96 -14.57 6.29
N TRP A 236 21.12 -15.74 5.64
CA TRP A 236 22.42 -16.38 5.43
C TRP A 236 23.39 -15.45 4.68
N GLN A 237 22.95 -14.87 3.57
CA GLN A 237 23.76 -13.95 2.77
C GLN A 237 24.28 -12.75 3.59
N HIS A 238 23.46 -12.20 4.49
CA HIS A 238 23.89 -11.10 5.33
C HIS A 238 24.93 -11.50 6.39
N HIS A 239 25.03 -12.78 6.73
CA HIS A 239 26.07 -13.29 7.62
C HIS A 239 27.38 -13.65 6.90
N PHE A 240 27.28 -14.19 5.69
CA PHE A 240 28.43 -14.76 4.97
C PHE A 240 28.81 -14.00 3.69
N GLY A 241 28.10 -12.93 3.34
CA GLY A 241 28.32 -12.15 2.12
C GLY A 241 27.74 -12.79 0.86
N LYS A 242 27.62 -14.11 0.79
CA LYS A 242 27.00 -14.86 -0.31
C LYS A 242 25.89 -15.77 0.22
N GLY A 243 24.76 -15.84 -0.50
CA GLY A 243 23.66 -16.73 -0.16
C GLY A 243 23.99 -18.21 -0.44
N ILE A 244 23.27 -19.14 0.17
CA ILE A 244 23.27 -20.56 -0.21
C ILE A 244 22.82 -20.68 -1.66
N VAL A 245 21.80 -19.89 -2.07
CA VAL A 245 21.48 -19.55 -3.46
C VAL A 245 22.16 -18.22 -3.77
N PRO A 246 23.16 -18.17 -4.66
CA PRO A 246 23.93 -16.97 -4.94
C PRO A 246 23.12 -15.83 -5.58
N THR A 247 22.03 -16.16 -6.27
CA THR A 247 21.10 -15.24 -6.93
C THR A 247 19.86 -14.99 -6.05
N PRO A 248 19.92 -14.11 -5.02
CA PRO A 248 18.89 -14.02 -3.97
C PRO A 248 17.54 -13.49 -4.45
N ASN A 249 17.47 -12.92 -5.65
CA ASN A 249 16.24 -12.42 -6.28
C ASN A 249 15.72 -13.33 -7.39
N ASP A 250 16.48 -14.39 -7.72
CA ASP A 250 16.16 -15.32 -8.79
C ASP A 250 16.50 -16.76 -8.37
N PHE A 251 15.46 -17.50 -8.02
CA PHE A 251 15.45 -18.93 -7.70
C PHE A 251 14.90 -19.74 -8.89
N GLY A 252 14.65 -19.06 -10.03
CA GLY A 252 14.15 -19.65 -11.26
C GLY A 252 15.26 -20.27 -12.12
N THR A 253 14.91 -20.57 -13.35
CA THR A 253 15.75 -21.30 -14.31
C THR A 253 17.08 -20.59 -14.63
N LEU A 254 17.09 -19.24 -14.59
CA LEU A 254 18.30 -18.45 -14.82
C LEU A 254 19.09 -18.18 -13.54
N GLY A 255 18.54 -18.51 -12.38
CA GLY A 255 19.24 -18.43 -11.10
C GLY A 255 20.29 -19.52 -10.94
N GLU A 256 21.19 -19.32 -9.99
CA GLU A 256 22.17 -20.35 -9.62
C GLU A 256 21.52 -21.36 -8.64
N PRO A 257 21.80 -22.66 -8.78
CA PRO A 257 21.30 -23.64 -7.83
C PRO A 257 21.88 -23.43 -6.43
N PRO A 258 21.20 -23.89 -5.39
CA PRO A 258 21.71 -23.80 -4.03
C PRO A 258 22.97 -24.66 -3.88
N SER A 259 24.03 -24.10 -3.28
CA SER A 259 25.27 -24.85 -2.99
C SER A 259 25.06 -26.00 -2.00
N HIS A 260 24.11 -25.85 -1.08
CA HIS A 260 23.76 -26.81 -0.02
C HIS A 260 22.23 -26.84 0.15
N PRO A 261 21.51 -27.56 -0.72
CA PRO A 261 20.03 -27.54 -0.71
C PRO A 261 19.44 -28.07 0.60
N GLU A 262 20.00 -29.13 1.16
CA GLU A 262 19.54 -29.72 2.43
C GLU A 262 19.74 -28.75 3.62
N LEU A 263 20.83 -27.99 3.63
CA LEU A 263 21.06 -26.97 4.64
C LEU A 263 20.02 -25.83 4.54
N LEU A 264 19.72 -25.39 3.33
CA LEU A 264 18.71 -24.38 3.10
C LEU A 264 17.32 -24.85 3.58
N ASP A 265 16.97 -26.09 3.26
CA ASP A 265 15.71 -26.68 3.68
C ASP A 265 15.63 -26.88 5.20
N TRP A 266 16.70 -27.35 5.82
CA TRP A 266 16.77 -27.52 7.26
C TRP A 266 16.65 -26.17 8.00
N LEU A 267 17.39 -25.14 7.56
CA LEU A 267 17.30 -23.79 8.14
C LEU A 267 15.89 -23.20 7.98
N THR A 268 15.26 -23.46 6.82
CA THR A 268 13.88 -23.03 6.51
C THR A 268 12.88 -23.69 7.46
N MET A 269 12.98 -25.01 7.68
CA MET A 269 12.14 -25.72 8.65
C MET A 269 12.31 -25.16 10.06
N ARG A 270 13.56 -24.97 10.51
CA ARG A 270 13.85 -24.39 11.83
C ARG A 270 13.29 -22.97 11.99
N PHE A 271 13.34 -22.17 10.95
CA PHE A 271 12.76 -20.83 10.96
C PHE A 271 11.24 -20.85 11.12
N VAL A 272 10.55 -21.74 10.41
CA VAL A 272 9.09 -21.95 10.51
C VAL A 272 8.70 -22.48 11.88
N GLU A 273 9.36 -23.53 12.38
CA GLU A 273 9.13 -24.16 13.70
C GLU A 273 9.29 -23.14 14.84
N ASN A 274 10.24 -22.22 14.73
CA ASN A 274 10.46 -21.14 15.68
C ASN A 274 9.47 -19.96 15.52
N GLY A 275 8.38 -20.13 14.77
CA GLY A 275 7.33 -19.13 14.57
C GLY A 275 7.79 -17.89 13.80
N TRP A 276 8.61 -18.05 12.78
CA TRP A 276 9.12 -16.99 11.91
C TRP A 276 9.93 -15.91 12.65
N ARG A 277 10.55 -16.27 13.78
CA ARG A 277 11.38 -15.35 14.57
C ARG A 277 12.82 -15.35 14.08
N MET A 278 13.32 -14.19 13.69
CA MET A 278 14.67 -14.03 13.15
C MET A 278 15.77 -14.28 14.19
N LYS A 279 15.57 -13.83 15.45
CA LYS A 279 16.60 -13.96 16.48
C LYS A 279 17.08 -15.39 16.74
N PRO A 280 16.21 -16.42 16.86
CA PRO A 280 16.67 -17.80 16.97
C PRO A 280 17.50 -18.27 15.79
N LEU A 281 17.13 -17.85 14.55
CA LEU A 281 17.87 -18.20 13.34
C LEU A 281 19.26 -17.52 13.31
N HIS A 282 19.34 -16.22 13.62
CA HIS A 282 20.62 -15.51 13.77
C HIS A 282 21.52 -16.19 14.81
N LYS A 283 20.96 -16.53 15.98
CA LYS A 283 21.72 -17.23 17.03
C LYS A 283 22.26 -18.57 16.53
N LEU A 284 21.41 -19.36 15.86
CA LEU A 284 21.78 -20.67 15.30
C LEU A 284 22.96 -20.54 14.33
N ILE A 285 22.90 -19.60 13.39
CA ILE A 285 23.96 -19.33 12.41
C ILE A 285 25.26 -18.87 13.14
N MET A 286 25.18 -17.86 14.00
CA MET A 286 26.34 -17.25 14.65
C MET A 286 27.05 -18.19 15.65
N THR A 287 26.32 -19.17 16.19
CA THR A 287 26.92 -20.18 17.11
C THR A 287 27.40 -21.43 16.38
N SER A 288 27.22 -21.53 15.07
CA SER A 288 27.69 -22.65 14.25
C SER A 288 29.24 -22.66 14.14
N ALA A 289 29.81 -23.83 13.90
CA ALA A 289 31.24 -23.94 13.62
C ALA A 289 31.64 -23.16 12.38
N THR A 290 30.80 -23.18 11.33
CA THR A 290 31.03 -22.44 10.08
C THR A 290 31.18 -20.93 10.29
N TYR A 291 30.42 -20.33 11.21
CA TYR A 291 30.52 -18.89 11.46
C TYR A 291 31.70 -18.50 12.34
N ARG A 292 32.22 -19.43 13.15
CA ARG A 292 33.29 -19.18 14.12
C ARG A 292 34.70 -19.52 13.60
N GLN A 293 34.82 -19.93 12.35
CA GLN A 293 36.12 -20.23 11.67
C GLN A 293 36.90 -18.96 11.39
#